data_4eeaaf7329617fa5ca4c45bb196b7be1
#
_entry.id   4eeaaf7329617fa5ca4c45bb196b7be1
#
_cell.length_a   1.000
_cell.length_b   1.000
_cell.length_c   1.000
_cell.angle_alpha   90.00
_cell.angle_beta   90.00
_cell.angle_gamma   90.00
#
_symmetry.space_group_name_H-M   'P 1'
#
loop_
_entity.id
_entity.type
_entity.pdbx_description
1 polymer ?
#
loop_
_entity_poly.entity_id
_entity_poly.type
_entity_poly.pdbx_seq_one_letter_code
_entity_poly.pdbx_strand_id
1 'polypeptide(L)'
;LIAAVLLVLDQFTKHLAVVHLKNQPAYVIIDGVLELQYLENRGSAFGMLQNQKIFILFVGIVFLAVLLFFLFKLPEQKKFRIVHVLLAVIIAGGIGNMIDRFRLDYVVDFISFVLINYPIFNVADIYVVVATIGLFILFLFVYKEKDLEFLNFKQNRYREMK
;
A
#
# COMPACT_ATOMS: atom_id res chain seq x y z
N LEU A 1 2.14 11.57 -11.36
CA LEU A 1 0.84 12.20 -11.14
C LEU A 1 -0.11 11.31 -10.33
N ILE A 2 -0.39 10.07 -10.77
CA ILE A 2 -1.34 9.15 -10.10
C ILE A 2 -1.00 8.97 -8.61
N ALA A 3 0.24 8.62 -8.28
CA ALA A 3 0.66 8.42 -6.89
C ALA A 3 0.43 9.66 -6.01
N ALA A 4 0.68 10.86 -6.53
CA ALA A 4 0.44 12.09 -5.80
C ALA A 4 -1.05 12.33 -5.50
N VAL A 5 -1.92 12.07 -6.47
CA VAL A 5 -3.38 12.18 -6.28
C VAL A 5 -3.88 11.19 -5.24
N LEU A 6 -3.43 9.93 -5.31
CA LEU A 6 -3.81 8.89 -4.36
C LEU A 6 -3.31 9.19 -2.94
N LEU A 7 -2.10 9.74 -2.82
CA LEU A 7 -1.55 10.15 -1.53
C LEU A 7 -2.36 11.30 -0.91
N VAL A 8 -2.73 12.30 -1.71
CA VAL A 8 -3.58 13.41 -1.25
C VAL A 8 -4.94 12.89 -0.79
N LEU A 9 -5.54 11.96 -1.56
CA LEU A 9 -6.82 11.37 -1.22
C LEU A 9 -6.75 10.56 0.09
N ASP A 10 -5.70 9.74 0.28
CA ASP A 10 -5.49 9.02 1.54
C ASP A 10 -5.38 9.97 2.73
N GLN A 11 -4.51 10.96 2.66
CA GLN A 11 -4.30 11.92 3.76
C GLN A 11 -5.55 12.77 4.02
N PHE A 12 -6.30 13.11 2.98
CA PHE A 12 -7.57 13.83 3.13
C PHE A 12 -8.62 12.99 3.85
N THR A 13 -8.81 11.73 3.46
CA THR A 13 -9.78 10.83 4.12
C THR A 13 -9.40 10.55 5.58
N LYS A 14 -8.12 10.38 5.88
CA LYS A 14 -7.62 10.26 7.24
C LYS A 14 -7.86 11.52 8.08
N HIS A 15 -7.66 12.70 7.48
CA HIS A 15 -8.00 13.96 8.13
C HIS A 15 -9.50 14.04 8.46
N LEU A 16 -10.38 13.68 7.53
CA LEU A 16 -11.83 13.63 7.79
C LEU A 16 -12.16 12.65 8.92
N ALA A 17 -11.53 11.48 8.97
CA ALA A 17 -11.71 10.53 10.05
C ALA A 17 -11.30 11.10 11.41
N VAL A 18 -10.18 11.83 11.48
CA VAL A 18 -9.76 12.53 12.70
C VAL A 18 -10.78 13.56 13.15
N VAL A 19 -11.29 14.37 12.21
CA VAL A 19 -12.23 15.47 12.54
C VAL A 19 -13.60 14.95 12.96
N HIS A 20 -14.10 13.92 12.29
CA HIS A 20 -15.50 13.51 12.45
C HIS A 20 -15.71 12.24 13.28
N LEU A 21 -14.70 11.37 13.40
CA LEU A 21 -14.86 10.07 14.07
C LEU A 21 -14.07 9.96 15.38
N LYS A 22 -13.03 10.78 15.59
CA LYS A 22 -12.23 10.71 16.83
C LYS A 22 -13.08 11.08 18.03
N ASN A 23 -13.08 10.21 19.06
CA ASN A 23 -13.89 10.34 20.27
C ASN A 23 -15.42 10.34 20.03
N GLN A 24 -15.85 9.81 18.89
CA GLN A 24 -17.27 9.60 18.57
C GLN A 24 -17.58 8.10 18.53
N PRO A 25 -18.84 7.71 18.76
CA PRO A 25 -19.27 6.33 18.50
C PRO A 25 -19.11 5.97 17.03
N ALA A 26 -19.03 4.67 16.74
CA ALA A 26 -18.95 4.19 15.37
C ALA A 26 -20.15 4.70 14.55
N TYR A 27 -19.86 5.18 13.33
CA TYR A 27 -20.88 5.59 12.37
C TYR A 27 -21.26 4.41 11.50
N VAL A 28 -22.47 3.87 11.70
CA VAL A 28 -22.98 2.70 10.98
C VAL A 28 -23.37 3.11 9.56
N ILE A 29 -22.75 2.48 8.55
CA ILE A 29 -23.14 2.64 7.13
C ILE A 29 -24.09 1.53 6.73
N ILE A 30 -23.76 0.28 7.07
CA ILE A 30 -24.58 -0.91 6.82
C ILE A 30 -24.59 -1.72 8.13
N ASP A 31 -25.74 -1.83 8.74
CA ASP A 31 -25.90 -2.49 10.04
C ASP A 31 -25.33 -3.91 10.04
N GLY A 32 -24.50 -4.21 11.02
CA GLY A 32 -23.81 -5.49 11.18
C GLY A 32 -22.76 -5.82 10.08
N VAL A 33 -22.49 -4.91 9.13
CA VAL A 33 -21.57 -5.17 8.01
C VAL A 33 -20.42 -4.16 7.94
N LEU A 34 -20.74 -2.86 7.85
CA LEU A 34 -19.76 -1.81 7.55
C LEU A 34 -20.01 -0.59 8.43
N GLU A 35 -18.96 -0.16 9.11
CA GLU A 35 -18.95 1.01 9.98
C GLU A 35 -17.72 1.87 9.74
N LEU A 36 -17.80 3.15 10.09
CA LEU A 36 -16.64 4.01 10.23
C LEU A 36 -16.35 4.21 11.72
N GLN A 37 -15.16 3.78 12.14
CA GLN A 37 -14.70 3.86 13.52
C GLN A 37 -13.24 4.30 13.58
N TYR A 38 -12.95 5.39 14.29
CA TYR A 38 -11.58 5.88 14.45
C TYR A 38 -10.71 4.94 15.28
N LEU A 39 -9.53 4.60 14.76
CA LEU A 39 -8.53 3.80 15.46
C LEU A 39 -7.12 4.36 15.25
N GLU A 40 -6.33 4.49 16.33
CA GLU A 40 -4.89 4.77 16.27
C GLU A 40 -4.11 3.45 16.20
N ASN A 41 -3.73 3.03 15.00
CA ASN A 41 -2.98 1.78 14.80
C ASN A 41 -1.48 2.00 15.03
N ARG A 42 -0.98 1.59 16.20
CA ARG A 42 0.44 1.67 16.60
C ARG A 42 1.27 0.47 16.18
N GLY A 43 0.66 -0.50 15.49
CA GLY A 43 1.29 -1.70 14.96
C GLY A 43 1.47 -1.69 13.45
N SER A 44 1.70 -2.88 12.91
CA SER A 44 1.63 -3.19 11.49
C SER A 44 0.25 -3.80 11.15
N ALA A 45 0.14 -4.51 10.02
CA ALA A 45 -1.07 -5.22 9.65
C ALA A 45 -1.53 -6.17 10.78
N PHE A 46 -2.84 -6.27 10.98
CA PHE A 46 -3.46 -7.09 12.05
C PHE A 46 -3.04 -6.73 13.48
N GLY A 47 -2.57 -5.50 13.72
CA GLY A 47 -2.12 -5.06 15.05
C GLY A 47 -0.85 -5.75 15.55
N MET A 48 -0.09 -6.42 14.68
CA MET A 48 1.20 -6.99 15.05
C MET A 48 2.25 -5.89 15.29
N LEU A 49 3.33 -6.22 16.02
CA LEU A 49 4.47 -5.33 16.29
C LEU A 49 4.04 -4.02 17.00
N GLN A 50 3.05 -4.08 17.90
CA GLN A 50 2.62 -2.90 18.68
C GLN A 50 3.80 -2.20 19.34
N ASN A 51 3.82 -0.86 19.23
CA ASN A 51 4.86 0.00 19.82
C ASN A 51 6.28 -0.20 19.25
N GLN A 52 6.46 -0.93 18.15
CA GLN A 52 7.75 -1.12 17.49
C GLN A 52 7.91 -0.17 16.29
N LYS A 53 7.62 1.12 16.47
CA LYS A 53 7.63 2.16 15.43
C LYS A 53 8.90 2.12 14.57
N ILE A 54 10.08 2.11 15.19
CA ILE A 54 11.37 2.17 14.48
C ILE A 54 11.54 0.95 13.57
N PHE A 55 11.20 -0.24 14.06
CA PHE A 55 11.27 -1.45 13.26
C PHE A 55 10.30 -1.43 12.09
N ILE A 56 9.05 -1.01 12.32
CA ILE A 56 8.03 -0.89 11.27
C ILE A 56 8.45 0.12 10.20
N LEU A 57 8.99 1.28 10.61
CA LEU A 57 9.51 2.30 9.69
C LEU A 57 10.68 1.75 8.87
N PHE A 58 11.62 1.06 9.50
CA PHE A 58 12.77 0.45 8.80
C PHE A 58 12.30 -0.54 7.73
N VAL A 59 11.42 -1.48 8.10
CA VAL A 59 10.85 -2.46 7.16
C VAL A 59 10.08 -1.76 6.03
N GLY A 60 9.28 -0.74 6.36
CA GLY A 60 8.55 0.05 5.37
C GLY A 60 9.46 0.79 4.40
N ILE A 61 10.55 1.40 4.87
CA ILE A 61 11.55 2.07 4.01
C ILE A 61 12.22 1.06 3.08
N VAL A 62 12.65 -0.10 3.60
CA VAL A 62 13.25 -1.16 2.79
C VAL A 62 12.27 -1.65 1.72
N PHE A 63 11.03 -1.89 2.10
CA PHE A 63 9.97 -2.31 1.17
C PHE A 63 9.73 -1.28 0.06
N LEU A 64 9.60 0.01 0.42
CA LEU A 64 9.44 1.08 -0.57
C LEU A 64 10.67 1.21 -1.48
N ALA A 65 11.89 1.05 -0.95
CA ALA A 65 13.10 1.08 -1.76
C ALA A 65 13.13 -0.06 -2.78
N VAL A 66 12.71 -1.27 -2.38
CA VAL A 66 12.58 -2.43 -3.29
C VAL A 66 11.53 -2.16 -4.37
N LEU A 67 10.37 -1.61 -4.02
CA LEU A 67 9.33 -1.27 -5.01
C LEU A 67 9.81 -0.21 -6.00
N LEU A 68 10.50 0.83 -5.52
CA LEU A 68 11.09 1.87 -6.37
C LEU A 68 12.16 1.27 -7.29
N PHE A 69 13.03 0.40 -6.78
CA PHE A 69 14.02 -0.30 -7.60
C PHE A 69 13.35 -1.06 -8.76
N PHE A 70 12.29 -1.83 -8.48
CA PHE A 70 11.56 -2.54 -9.54
C PHE A 70 10.83 -1.59 -10.48
N LEU A 71 10.26 -0.49 -9.97
CA LEU A 71 9.59 0.52 -10.80
C LEU A 71 10.54 1.13 -11.83
N PHE A 72 11.79 1.44 -11.43
CA PHE A 72 12.81 2.00 -12.35
C PHE A 72 13.45 0.95 -13.25
N LYS A 73 13.51 -0.32 -12.81
CA LYS A 73 14.05 -1.40 -13.62
C LYS A 73 13.08 -1.94 -14.67
N LEU A 74 11.80 -1.70 -14.48
CA LEU A 74 10.74 -2.21 -15.36
C LEU A 74 10.85 -1.54 -16.75
N PRO A 75 10.85 -2.30 -17.87
CA PRO A 75 10.94 -1.72 -19.19
C PRO A 75 9.77 -0.79 -19.53
N GLU A 76 10.04 0.34 -20.22
CA GLU A 76 9.04 1.32 -20.65
C GLU A 76 8.20 0.85 -21.87
N GLN A 77 7.88 -0.43 -21.94
CA GLN A 77 7.05 -1.00 -23.01
C GLN A 77 5.58 -0.91 -22.66
N LYS A 78 4.72 -0.75 -23.68
CA LYS A 78 3.25 -0.66 -23.49
C LYS A 78 2.67 -1.81 -22.67
N LYS A 79 3.21 -3.02 -22.82
CA LYS A 79 2.78 -4.22 -22.07
C LYS A 79 2.98 -4.10 -20.55
N PHE A 80 3.99 -3.32 -20.09
CA PHE A 80 4.26 -3.15 -18.66
C PHE A 80 3.61 -1.90 -18.05
N ARG A 81 2.89 -1.10 -18.83
CA ARG A 81 2.27 0.14 -18.35
C ARG A 81 1.36 -0.08 -17.12
N ILE A 82 0.59 -1.18 -17.14
CA ILE A 82 -0.30 -1.50 -16.02
C ILE A 82 0.49 -1.88 -14.75
N VAL A 83 1.64 -2.56 -14.91
CA VAL A 83 2.53 -2.89 -13.78
C VAL A 83 3.12 -1.62 -13.17
N HIS A 84 3.56 -0.65 -14.00
CA HIS A 84 4.03 0.65 -13.52
C HIS A 84 2.95 1.37 -12.70
N VAL A 85 1.69 1.35 -13.18
CA VAL A 85 0.57 1.96 -12.45
C VAL A 85 0.34 1.26 -11.13
N LEU A 86 0.27 -0.08 -11.11
CA LEU A 86 0.01 -0.84 -9.89
C LEU A 86 1.15 -0.67 -8.86
N LEU A 87 2.42 -0.66 -9.29
CA LEU A 87 3.54 -0.35 -8.40
C LEU A 87 3.43 1.07 -7.83
N ALA A 88 3.09 2.05 -8.66
CA ALA A 88 2.89 3.43 -8.19
C ALA A 88 1.73 3.54 -7.18
N VAL A 89 0.67 2.75 -7.33
CA VAL A 89 -0.46 2.67 -6.39
C VAL A 89 -0.01 2.09 -5.05
N ILE A 90 0.76 0.98 -5.06
CA ILE A 90 1.30 0.37 -3.82
C ILE A 90 2.25 1.35 -3.12
N ILE A 91 3.12 2.01 -3.88
CA ILE A 91 4.05 3.01 -3.33
C ILE A 91 3.28 4.17 -2.68
N ALA A 92 2.23 4.66 -3.32
CA ALA A 92 1.40 5.73 -2.76
C ALA A 92 0.77 5.33 -1.42
N GLY A 93 0.18 4.12 -1.33
CA GLY A 93 -0.39 3.60 -0.08
C GLY A 93 0.67 3.40 1.00
N GLY A 94 1.82 2.83 0.64
CA GLY A 94 2.94 2.68 1.57
C GLY A 94 3.44 4.01 2.12
N ILE A 95 3.62 5.02 1.26
CA ILE A 95 4.02 6.38 1.67
C ILE A 95 2.96 7.01 2.58
N GLY A 96 1.67 6.88 2.26
CA GLY A 96 0.57 7.41 3.08
C GLY A 96 0.64 6.92 4.53
N ASN A 97 0.75 5.61 4.72
CA ASN A 97 0.89 4.99 6.03
C ASN A 97 2.24 5.30 6.73
N MET A 98 3.29 5.58 5.96
CA MET A 98 4.58 6.02 6.51
C MET A 98 4.52 7.47 7.01
N ILE A 99 3.86 8.38 6.28
CA ILE A 99 3.68 9.77 6.69
C ILE A 99 2.98 9.83 8.06
N ASP A 100 1.93 9.05 8.25
CA ASP A 100 1.22 8.99 9.53
C ASP A 100 2.16 8.56 10.66
N ARG A 101 2.91 7.46 10.47
CA ARG A 101 3.86 6.97 11.47
C ARG A 101 4.97 7.95 11.82
N PHE A 102 5.45 8.71 10.84
CA PHE A 102 6.46 9.75 11.11
C PHE A 102 5.90 10.91 11.90
N ARG A 103 4.67 11.34 11.59
CA ARG A 103 4.06 12.54 12.18
C ARG A 103 3.32 12.28 13.47
N LEU A 104 2.65 11.12 13.59
CA LEU A 104 1.67 10.84 14.65
C LEU A 104 2.08 9.69 15.58
N ASP A 105 3.09 8.90 15.21
CA ASP A 105 3.49 7.64 15.86
C ASP A 105 2.49 6.46 15.69
N TYR A 106 1.45 6.65 14.90
CA TYR A 106 0.45 5.65 14.55
C TYR A 106 -0.09 5.89 13.15
N VAL A 107 -0.87 4.96 12.63
CA VAL A 107 -1.65 5.14 11.40
C VAL A 107 -3.11 5.39 11.78
N VAL A 108 -3.76 6.31 11.07
CA VAL A 108 -5.20 6.56 11.20
C VAL A 108 -5.95 5.52 10.39
N ASP A 109 -6.62 4.58 11.06
CA ASP A 109 -7.52 3.59 10.48
C ASP A 109 -8.96 3.94 10.81
N PHE A 110 -9.90 3.68 9.89
CA PHE A 110 -11.27 4.12 10.11
C PHE A 110 -12.37 3.32 9.40
N ILE A 111 -12.04 2.34 8.56
CA ILE A 111 -13.00 1.48 7.84
C ILE A 111 -13.07 0.14 8.57
N SER A 112 -14.23 -0.23 9.09
CA SER A 112 -14.46 -1.45 9.86
C SER A 112 -15.45 -2.37 9.16
N PHE A 113 -15.01 -3.58 8.74
CA PHE A 113 -15.89 -4.65 8.31
C PHE A 113 -16.28 -5.54 9.50
N VAL A 114 -17.41 -5.22 10.13
CA VAL A 114 -17.89 -5.89 11.35
C VAL A 114 -18.29 -7.33 11.09
N LEU A 115 -18.93 -7.59 9.94
CA LEU A 115 -19.49 -8.91 9.56
C LEU A 115 -18.44 -10.04 9.67
N ILE A 116 -17.19 -9.78 9.31
CA ILE A 116 -16.12 -10.77 9.30
C ILE A 116 -15.05 -10.50 10.37
N ASN A 117 -15.34 -9.56 11.28
CA ASN A 117 -14.39 -9.12 12.30
C ASN A 117 -12.99 -8.79 11.72
N TYR A 118 -12.97 -8.12 10.57
CA TYR A 118 -11.74 -7.73 9.90
C TYR A 118 -11.10 -6.56 10.65
N PRO A 119 -9.77 -6.51 10.79
CA PRO A 119 -9.09 -5.36 11.39
C PRO A 119 -9.47 -4.06 10.69
N ILE A 120 -9.63 -2.99 11.48
CA ILE A 120 -9.93 -1.66 10.94
C ILE A 120 -8.76 -1.23 10.06
N PHE A 121 -9.04 -0.63 8.91
CA PHE A 121 -8.09 -0.25 7.89
C PHE A 121 -8.42 1.14 7.30
N ASN A 122 -7.62 1.59 6.35
CA ASN A 122 -7.75 2.89 5.70
C ASN A 122 -7.70 2.78 4.16
N VAL A 123 -7.77 3.93 3.48
CA VAL A 123 -7.77 3.99 2.01
C VAL A 123 -6.42 3.57 1.43
N ALA A 124 -5.28 3.88 2.09
CA ALA A 124 -3.96 3.43 1.64
C ALA A 124 -3.85 1.89 1.64
N ASP A 125 -4.45 1.21 2.63
CA ASP A 125 -4.46 -0.25 2.69
C ASP A 125 -5.25 -0.86 1.53
N ILE A 126 -6.38 -0.23 1.14
CA ILE A 126 -7.14 -0.63 -0.06
C ILE A 126 -6.25 -0.55 -1.30
N TYR A 127 -5.48 0.54 -1.46
CA TYR A 127 -4.56 0.68 -2.57
C TYR A 127 -3.54 -0.45 -2.63
N VAL A 128 -2.91 -0.75 -1.50
CA VAL A 128 -1.89 -1.81 -1.41
C VAL A 128 -2.50 -3.17 -1.75
N VAL A 129 -3.63 -3.50 -1.16
CA VAL A 129 -4.28 -4.81 -1.35
C VAL A 129 -4.75 -4.99 -2.79
N VAL A 130 -5.51 -4.03 -3.33
CA VAL A 130 -6.07 -4.14 -4.70
C VAL A 130 -4.96 -4.18 -5.75
N ALA A 131 -3.94 -3.32 -5.61
CA ALA A 131 -2.84 -3.31 -6.56
C ALA A 131 -1.96 -4.56 -6.46
N THR A 132 -1.76 -5.11 -5.25
CA THR A 132 -1.02 -6.37 -5.06
C THR A 132 -1.76 -7.55 -5.69
N ILE A 133 -3.08 -7.65 -5.50
CA ILE A 133 -3.90 -8.66 -6.17
C ILE A 133 -3.82 -8.50 -7.68
N GLY A 134 -3.91 -7.26 -8.18
CA GLY A 134 -3.75 -6.96 -9.61
C GLY A 134 -2.41 -7.42 -10.17
N LEU A 135 -1.30 -7.15 -9.48
CA LEU A 135 0.03 -7.65 -9.87
C LEU A 135 0.07 -9.18 -9.90
N PHE A 136 -0.47 -9.82 -8.86
CA PHE A 136 -0.51 -11.27 -8.77
C PHE A 136 -1.25 -11.90 -9.96
N ILE A 137 -2.43 -11.36 -10.31
CA ILE A 137 -3.20 -11.81 -11.48
C ILE A 137 -2.40 -11.62 -12.77
N LEU A 138 -1.75 -10.47 -12.97
CA LEU A 138 -0.95 -10.21 -14.17
C LEU A 138 0.21 -11.18 -14.29
N PHE A 139 0.94 -11.45 -13.22
CA PHE A 139 2.08 -12.36 -13.26
C PHE A 139 1.68 -13.83 -13.43
N LEU A 140 0.51 -14.24 -12.95
CA LEU A 140 0.03 -15.61 -13.10
C LEU A 140 -0.58 -15.88 -14.49
N PHE A 141 -1.31 -14.92 -15.04
CA PHE A 141 -2.19 -15.20 -16.19
C PHE A 141 -1.83 -14.43 -17.47
N VAL A 142 -1.08 -13.32 -17.36
CA VAL A 142 -0.80 -12.44 -18.49
C VAL A 142 0.66 -12.51 -18.95
N TYR A 143 1.62 -12.46 -18.02
CA TYR A 143 3.04 -12.48 -18.36
C TYR A 143 3.57 -13.90 -18.48
N LYS A 144 4.41 -14.10 -19.51
CA LYS A 144 5.15 -15.36 -19.73
C LYS A 144 6.59 -15.18 -19.26
N GLU A 145 7.30 -16.30 -19.05
CA GLU A 145 8.70 -16.30 -18.62
C GLU A 145 9.60 -15.38 -19.47
N LYS A 146 9.41 -15.42 -20.80
CA LYS A 146 10.14 -14.55 -21.75
C LYS A 146 9.91 -13.05 -21.53
N ASP A 147 8.78 -12.65 -20.97
CA ASP A 147 8.48 -11.25 -20.68
C ASP A 147 9.23 -10.76 -19.44
N LEU A 148 9.69 -11.68 -18.61
CA LEU A 148 10.38 -11.42 -17.34
C LEU A 148 11.90 -11.55 -17.44
N GLU A 149 12.47 -11.79 -18.64
CA GLU A 149 13.92 -11.92 -18.84
C GLU A 149 14.73 -10.72 -18.35
N PHE A 150 14.13 -9.51 -18.32
CA PHE A 150 14.77 -8.31 -17.75
C PHE A 150 15.09 -8.43 -16.27
N LEU A 151 14.44 -9.35 -15.53
CA LEU A 151 14.75 -9.68 -14.14
C LEU A 151 15.96 -10.60 -13.99
N ASN A 152 16.46 -11.18 -15.10
CA ASN A 152 17.62 -12.09 -15.06
C ASN A 152 18.94 -11.33 -14.98
N PHE A 153 19.38 -11.03 -13.75
CA PHE A 153 20.60 -10.27 -13.45
C PHE A 153 21.89 -10.87 -14.02
N LYS A 154 21.93 -12.20 -14.22
CA LYS A 154 23.13 -12.86 -14.77
C LYS A 154 23.31 -12.56 -16.26
N GLN A 155 22.24 -12.60 -17.03
CA GLN A 155 22.29 -12.44 -18.49
C GLN A 155 22.56 -10.98 -18.90
N ASN A 156 22.09 -10.01 -18.14
CA ASN A 156 22.35 -8.60 -18.39
C ASN A 156 23.83 -8.24 -18.19
N ARG A 157 24.51 -8.81 -17.20
CA ARG A 157 25.95 -8.57 -16.95
C ARG A 157 26.82 -9.05 -18.11
N TYR A 158 26.48 -10.13 -18.80
CA TYR A 158 27.21 -10.62 -19.98
C TYR A 158 27.01 -9.75 -21.24
N ARG A 159 25.90 -9.03 -21.35
CA ARG A 159 25.64 -8.11 -22.47
C ARG A 159 26.39 -6.77 -22.34
N GLU A 160 26.62 -6.30 -21.13
CA GLU A 160 27.36 -5.06 -20.87
C GLU A 160 28.88 -5.22 -20.93
N MET A 161 29.40 -6.47 -20.91
CA MET A 161 30.83 -6.78 -21.00
C MET A 161 31.28 -7.12 -22.46
N LYS A 162 30.39 -7.09 -23.43
CA LYS A 162 30.68 -7.25 -24.87
C LYS A 162 30.49 -5.96 -25.60
#